data_c5d7edde74bb9ab4981965b19fada4e2
#
_entry.id   c5d7edde74bb9ab4981965b19fada4e2
#
_cell.length_a   1.000
_cell.length_b   1.000
_cell.length_c   1.000
_cell.angle_alpha   90.00
_cell.angle_beta   90.00
_cell.angle_gamma   90.00
#
_symmetry.space_group_name_H-M   'P 1'
#
loop_
_entity.id
_entity.type
_entity.pdbx_description
1 polymer ?
#
loop_
_entity_poly.entity_id
_entity_poly.type
_entity_poly.pdbx_seq_one_letter_code
_entity_poly.pdbx_strand_id
1 'polypeptide(L)'
;MTYRVVQWATGAMGKAALRSMIDHPGVDVVGVYVYGAGKVGRDAGELANRAPTGVLATNDVDEILALKADVVVHAGRLGPYGSHDDDLVRILASGSNVISINGYSHPEHWGGERLARLQKACQEGGSSLMGAGLNPGFIAEQVATVATSVCLSVDHIEIVEAADASEVRDPAYLFDALGFGADPASVDPNDLSWGPVSSLNGMYEETLSAVAHRLGMTLDRVESDHVVHATARDLEVPAGVIPAGTIGHTNWRWHAIVDGERRLTMSIHWYVDRSHLDDAEPPLWRVDVTGHPGVRIAIDMVKHPDDLSRMGAEQYGLAGQVINGLPFVVAAEPGVLTRPLATPFRADYA
;
A
#
# COMPACT_ATOMS: atom_id res chain seq x y z
N MET A 1 12.02 25.20 -3.99
CA MET A 1 12.69 24.10 -4.69
C MET A 1 11.60 23.26 -5.36
N THR A 2 11.75 22.93 -6.63
CA THR A 2 10.75 22.15 -7.37
C THR A 2 11.40 20.82 -7.74
N TYR A 3 10.72 19.70 -7.44
CA TYR A 3 11.19 18.35 -7.74
C TYR A 3 10.72 17.93 -9.11
N ARG A 4 11.63 17.43 -9.94
CA ARG A 4 11.33 16.84 -11.25
C ARG A 4 10.92 15.37 -11.05
N VAL A 5 9.68 15.04 -11.35
CA VAL A 5 9.10 13.74 -11.01
C VAL A 5 8.55 13.03 -12.24
N VAL A 6 8.82 11.75 -12.33
CA VAL A 6 8.18 10.82 -13.28
C VAL A 6 7.12 10.01 -12.55
N GLN A 7 5.92 9.91 -13.13
CA GLN A 7 4.92 8.94 -12.71
C GLN A 7 5.10 7.63 -13.47
N TRP A 8 5.39 6.55 -12.74
CA TRP A 8 5.47 5.20 -13.30
C TRP A 8 4.17 4.45 -13.08
N ALA A 9 3.44 4.22 -14.15
CA ALA A 9 2.10 3.63 -14.26
C ALA A 9 0.95 4.54 -13.77
N THR A 10 -0.19 4.39 -14.45
CA THR A 10 -1.40 5.21 -14.27
C THR A 10 -2.64 4.33 -14.01
N GLY A 11 -2.51 3.35 -13.10
CA GLY A 11 -3.64 2.66 -12.48
C GLY A 11 -4.44 3.61 -11.57
N ALA A 12 -5.37 3.09 -10.79
CA ALA A 12 -6.20 3.94 -9.92
C ALA A 12 -5.35 4.82 -8.98
N MET A 13 -4.42 4.21 -8.24
CA MET A 13 -3.55 4.91 -7.29
C MET A 13 -2.49 5.77 -7.98
N GLY A 14 -1.85 5.27 -9.05
CA GLY A 14 -0.88 6.05 -9.82
C GLY A 14 -1.50 7.27 -10.50
N LYS A 15 -2.76 7.19 -10.94
CA LYS A 15 -3.50 8.35 -11.46
C LYS A 15 -3.80 9.36 -10.37
N ALA A 16 -4.17 8.92 -9.17
CA ALA A 16 -4.40 9.80 -8.04
C ALA A 16 -3.12 10.56 -7.64
N ALA A 17 -1.98 9.85 -7.57
CA ALA A 17 -0.69 10.46 -7.33
C ALA A 17 -0.31 11.46 -8.42
N LEU A 18 -0.42 11.08 -9.71
CA LEU A 18 -0.15 11.96 -10.86
C LEU A 18 -0.97 13.25 -10.79
N ARG A 19 -2.27 13.12 -10.52
CA ARG A 19 -3.17 14.26 -10.39
C ARG A 19 -2.73 15.23 -9.29
N SER A 20 -2.42 14.70 -8.11
CA SER A 20 -1.99 15.51 -6.98
C SER A 20 -0.62 16.15 -7.21
N MET A 21 0.28 15.48 -7.93
CA MET A 21 1.58 16.03 -8.33
C MET A 21 1.44 17.16 -9.34
N ILE A 22 0.54 17.05 -10.33
CA ILE A 22 0.26 18.13 -11.29
C ILE A 22 -0.28 19.36 -10.59
N ASP A 23 -1.10 19.19 -9.55
CA ASP A 23 -1.69 20.29 -8.78
C ASP A 23 -0.72 20.89 -7.75
N HIS A 24 0.42 20.24 -7.46
CA HIS A 24 1.31 20.64 -6.38
C HIS A 24 2.42 21.59 -6.85
N PRO A 25 2.53 22.81 -6.27
CA PRO A 25 3.45 23.85 -6.77
C PRO A 25 4.94 23.49 -6.62
N GLY A 26 5.27 22.54 -5.75
CA GLY A 26 6.65 22.04 -5.53
C GLY A 26 7.02 20.84 -6.42
N VAL A 27 6.19 20.47 -7.39
CA VAL A 27 6.42 19.31 -8.25
C VAL A 27 6.32 19.68 -9.72
N ASP A 28 7.30 19.26 -10.51
CA ASP A 28 7.31 19.34 -11.96
C ASP A 28 7.22 17.91 -12.52
N VAL A 29 6.08 17.54 -13.08
CA VAL A 29 5.89 16.25 -13.73
C VAL A 29 6.57 16.29 -15.09
N VAL A 30 7.70 15.59 -15.22
CA VAL A 30 8.54 15.61 -16.43
C VAL A 30 8.35 14.40 -17.33
N GLY A 31 7.64 13.35 -16.85
CA GLY A 31 7.40 12.13 -17.63
C GLY A 31 6.32 11.25 -17.03
N VAL A 32 5.71 10.43 -17.86
CA VAL A 32 4.73 9.42 -17.46
C VAL A 32 5.02 8.12 -18.21
N TYR A 33 5.31 7.06 -17.46
CA TYR A 33 5.44 5.71 -18.02
C TYR A 33 4.10 4.97 -17.94
N VAL A 34 3.75 4.25 -19.00
CA VAL A 34 2.52 3.44 -19.07
C VAL A 34 2.79 2.09 -19.70
N TYR A 35 2.21 1.02 -19.14
CA TYR A 35 2.32 -0.32 -19.71
C TYR A 35 1.41 -0.53 -20.93
N GLY A 36 0.23 0.09 -20.93
CA GLY A 36 -0.78 -0.13 -21.97
C GLY A 36 -0.57 0.76 -23.19
N ALA A 37 -0.44 0.14 -24.37
CA ALA A 37 -0.26 0.85 -25.63
C ALA A 37 -1.33 1.93 -25.91
N GLY A 38 -2.57 1.72 -25.46
CA GLY A 38 -3.67 2.71 -25.61
C GLY A 38 -3.51 4.00 -24.80
N LYS A 39 -2.48 4.10 -23.95
CA LYS A 39 -2.16 5.32 -23.20
C LYS A 39 -0.91 6.03 -23.72
N VAL A 40 -0.13 5.39 -24.60
CA VAL A 40 1.06 5.99 -25.20
C VAL A 40 0.67 7.21 -26.03
N GLY A 41 1.42 8.29 -25.90
CA GLY A 41 1.18 9.56 -26.58
C GLY A 41 0.06 10.41 -25.98
N ARG A 42 -0.65 9.95 -24.95
CA ARG A 42 -1.64 10.78 -24.24
C ARG A 42 -0.95 11.72 -23.27
N ASP A 43 -1.51 12.92 -23.16
CA ASP A 43 -1.00 13.93 -22.22
C ASP A 43 -1.23 13.53 -20.75
N ALA A 44 -0.26 13.84 -19.88
CA ALA A 44 -0.32 13.53 -18.45
C ALA A 44 -1.52 14.19 -17.77
N GLY A 45 -1.85 15.42 -18.14
CA GLY A 45 -3.04 16.12 -17.64
C GLY A 45 -4.32 15.42 -18.07
N GLU A 46 -4.42 14.96 -19.30
CA GLU A 46 -5.55 14.17 -19.78
C GLU A 46 -5.70 12.87 -18.98
N LEU A 47 -4.61 12.13 -18.78
CA LEU A 47 -4.61 10.90 -17.98
C LEU A 47 -5.06 11.14 -16.53
N ALA A 48 -4.72 12.31 -15.97
CA ALA A 48 -5.04 12.74 -14.61
C ALA A 48 -6.40 13.48 -14.48
N ASN A 49 -7.14 13.69 -15.57
CA ASN A 49 -8.30 14.58 -15.65
C ASN A 49 -7.96 16.01 -15.19
N ARG A 50 -6.90 16.57 -15.78
CA ARG A 50 -6.41 17.95 -15.62
C ARG A 50 -6.23 18.60 -16.98
N ALA A 51 -5.96 19.90 -16.98
CA ALA A 51 -5.56 20.63 -18.17
C ALA A 51 -4.29 20.00 -18.78
N PRO A 52 -4.10 20.07 -20.10
CA PRO A 52 -2.89 19.56 -20.74
C PRO A 52 -1.61 20.13 -20.12
N THR A 53 -0.65 19.27 -19.86
CA THR A 53 0.65 19.63 -19.29
C THR A 53 1.74 19.74 -20.36
N GLY A 54 1.53 19.16 -21.54
CA GLY A 54 2.54 19.01 -22.59
C GLY A 54 3.43 17.77 -22.39
N VAL A 55 3.30 17.03 -21.30
CA VAL A 55 4.05 15.79 -21.04
C VAL A 55 3.28 14.61 -21.61
N LEU A 56 3.86 13.95 -22.60
CA LEU A 56 3.25 12.79 -23.24
C LEU A 56 3.70 11.49 -22.59
N ALA A 57 2.75 10.59 -22.36
CA ALA A 57 3.04 9.27 -21.81
C ALA A 57 3.75 8.38 -22.82
N THR A 58 4.76 7.63 -22.37
CA THR A 58 5.50 6.66 -23.15
C THR A 58 5.51 5.29 -22.48
N ASN A 59 5.74 4.24 -23.25
CA ASN A 59 6.08 2.90 -22.77
C ASN A 59 7.53 2.52 -23.04
N ASP A 60 8.34 3.47 -23.46
CA ASP A 60 9.77 3.32 -23.61
C ASP A 60 10.49 3.68 -22.31
N VAL A 61 11.09 2.67 -21.69
CA VAL A 61 11.81 2.84 -20.42
C VAL A 61 13.04 3.73 -20.61
N ASP A 62 13.75 3.61 -21.75
CA ASP A 62 14.98 4.37 -21.98
C ASP A 62 14.68 5.87 -22.18
N GLU A 63 13.55 6.22 -22.81
CA GLU A 63 13.06 7.61 -22.86
C GLU A 63 12.83 8.16 -21.45
N ILE A 64 12.20 7.38 -20.57
CA ILE A 64 11.97 7.80 -19.17
C ILE A 64 13.29 7.99 -18.42
N LEU A 65 14.22 7.06 -18.53
CA LEU A 65 15.51 7.13 -17.85
C LEU A 65 16.37 8.32 -18.33
N ALA A 66 16.23 8.67 -19.61
CA ALA A 66 16.92 9.84 -20.19
C ALA A 66 16.46 11.19 -19.61
N LEU A 67 15.28 11.26 -19.00
CA LEU A 67 14.76 12.48 -18.37
C LEU A 67 15.58 12.90 -17.14
N LYS A 68 16.33 11.98 -16.51
CA LYS A 68 17.10 12.25 -15.28
C LYS A 68 16.24 12.96 -14.24
N ALA A 69 15.10 12.39 -13.92
CA ALA A 69 14.20 12.92 -12.91
C ALA A 69 14.82 12.78 -11.50
N ASP A 70 14.47 13.71 -10.60
CA ASP A 70 14.88 13.61 -9.20
C ASP A 70 14.25 12.37 -8.53
N VAL A 71 12.98 12.08 -8.86
CA VAL A 71 12.23 10.95 -8.29
C VAL A 71 11.33 10.31 -9.33
N VAL A 72 11.29 8.98 -9.34
CA VAL A 72 10.26 8.17 -10.01
C VAL A 72 9.27 7.67 -8.95
N VAL A 73 8.00 8.05 -9.11
CA VAL A 73 6.89 7.53 -8.30
C VAL A 73 6.40 6.23 -8.94
N HIS A 74 6.76 5.13 -8.34
CA HIS A 74 6.46 3.79 -8.84
C HIS A 74 5.13 3.29 -8.28
N ALA A 75 4.16 3.09 -9.18
CA ALA A 75 2.81 2.62 -8.89
C ALA A 75 2.42 1.48 -9.85
N GLY A 76 3.32 0.52 -10.03
CA GLY A 76 3.12 -0.65 -10.88
C GLY A 76 1.88 -1.45 -10.48
N ARG A 77 1.39 -2.30 -11.38
CA ARG A 77 0.28 -3.19 -11.08
C ARG A 77 0.70 -4.17 -9.97
N LEU A 78 -0.17 -4.39 -8.99
CA LEU A 78 0.03 -5.46 -8.02
C LEU A 78 0.15 -6.81 -8.75
N GLY A 79 1.11 -7.59 -8.33
CA GLY A 79 1.46 -8.89 -8.90
C GLY A 79 2.32 -9.66 -7.89
N PRO A 80 2.94 -10.78 -8.29
CA PRO A 80 3.87 -11.48 -7.41
C PRO A 80 4.90 -10.50 -6.85
N TYR A 81 5.15 -10.61 -5.55
CA TYR A 81 6.05 -9.68 -4.87
C TYR A 81 7.45 -9.77 -5.49
N GLY A 82 8.07 -8.60 -5.77
CA GLY A 82 9.34 -8.54 -6.48
C GLY A 82 9.25 -8.52 -8.00
N SER A 83 8.05 -8.63 -8.59
CA SER A 83 7.89 -8.59 -10.05
C SER A 83 8.36 -7.29 -10.71
N HIS A 84 8.57 -6.23 -9.93
CA HIS A 84 9.05 -4.93 -10.38
C HIS A 84 10.54 -4.69 -10.10
N ASP A 85 11.25 -5.64 -9.51
CA ASP A 85 12.65 -5.45 -9.11
C ASP A 85 13.56 -5.06 -10.28
N ASP A 86 13.34 -5.63 -11.45
CA ASP A 86 14.14 -5.33 -12.63
C ASP A 86 13.96 -3.87 -13.10
N ASP A 87 12.74 -3.37 -13.10
CA ASP A 87 12.44 -1.97 -13.43
C ASP A 87 13.06 -1.03 -12.38
N LEU A 88 12.91 -1.35 -11.10
CA LEU A 88 13.46 -0.53 -10.02
C LEU A 88 14.99 -0.48 -10.07
N VAL A 89 15.65 -1.61 -10.30
CA VAL A 89 17.12 -1.66 -10.45
C VAL A 89 17.58 -0.75 -11.60
N ARG A 90 16.91 -0.78 -12.75
CA ARG A 90 17.25 0.11 -13.89
C ARG A 90 17.04 1.58 -13.56
N ILE A 91 15.94 1.92 -12.90
CA ILE A 91 15.62 3.29 -12.49
C ILE A 91 16.68 3.81 -11.51
N LEU A 92 16.94 3.03 -10.45
CA LEU A 92 17.92 3.39 -9.41
C LEU A 92 19.32 3.56 -9.97
N ALA A 93 19.79 2.60 -10.77
CA ALA A 93 21.11 2.66 -11.42
C ALA A 93 21.24 3.84 -12.39
N SER A 94 20.12 4.37 -12.93
CA SER A 94 20.14 5.55 -13.81
C SER A 94 20.37 6.87 -13.04
N GLY A 95 20.29 6.87 -11.71
CA GLY A 95 20.47 8.03 -10.85
C GLY A 95 19.18 8.71 -10.40
N SER A 96 18.02 8.12 -10.69
CA SER A 96 16.73 8.62 -10.18
C SER A 96 16.35 7.91 -8.89
N ASN A 97 15.96 8.67 -7.88
CA ASN A 97 15.39 8.10 -6.66
C ASN A 97 14.03 7.46 -6.95
N VAL A 98 13.60 6.52 -6.11
CA VAL A 98 12.32 5.86 -6.25
C VAL A 98 11.49 5.96 -4.97
N ILE A 99 10.22 6.34 -5.12
CA ILE A 99 9.19 6.11 -4.12
C ILE A 99 8.22 5.07 -4.68
N SER A 100 8.17 3.87 -4.08
CA SER A 100 7.27 2.80 -4.51
C SER A 100 6.08 2.66 -3.57
N ILE A 101 4.88 2.56 -4.14
CA ILE A 101 3.65 2.25 -3.39
C ILE A 101 3.34 0.75 -3.34
N ASN A 102 4.27 -0.09 -3.83
CA ASN A 102 4.12 -1.54 -3.94
C ASN A 102 4.95 -2.30 -2.89
N GLY A 103 5.16 -1.75 -1.71
CA GLY A 103 6.05 -2.30 -0.68
C GLY A 103 7.45 -1.69 -0.73
N TYR A 104 8.50 -2.49 -0.53
CA TYR A 104 9.91 -2.07 -0.45
C TYR A 104 10.27 -1.30 0.83
N SER A 105 9.56 -1.54 1.90
CA SER A 105 9.87 -0.98 3.23
C SER A 105 10.87 -1.83 4.02
N HIS A 106 10.94 -3.14 3.74
CA HIS A 106 11.85 -4.10 4.39
C HIS A 106 12.25 -5.24 3.45
N PRO A 107 12.91 -4.95 2.30
CA PRO A 107 13.22 -5.96 1.29
C PRO A 107 14.11 -7.10 1.77
N GLU A 108 14.86 -6.90 2.88
CA GLU A 108 15.69 -7.95 3.49
C GLU A 108 14.88 -9.15 4.00
N HIS A 109 13.57 -8.98 4.27
CA HIS A 109 12.66 -10.08 4.57
C HIS A 109 12.68 -11.17 3.49
N TRP A 110 12.86 -10.77 2.23
CA TRP A 110 12.87 -11.65 1.07
C TRP A 110 14.27 -12.16 0.70
N GLY A 111 15.23 -11.95 1.57
CA GLY A 111 16.59 -12.46 1.46
C GLY A 111 17.65 -11.40 1.13
N GLY A 112 18.84 -11.65 1.64
CA GLY A 112 19.98 -10.74 1.51
C GLY A 112 20.43 -10.50 0.07
N GLU A 113 20.24 -11.45 -0.84
CA GLU A 113 20.61 -11.32 -2.25
C GLU A 113 19.74 -10.24 -2.95
N ARG A 114 18.43 -10.24 -2.68
CA ARG A 114 17.50 -9.24 -3.21
C ARG A 114 17.84 -7.86 -2.68
N LEU A 115 18.03 -7.72 -1.37
CA LEU A 115 18.45 -6.46 -0.75
C LEU A 115 19.78 -5.98 -1.35
N ALA A 116 20.78 -6.85 -1.48
CA ALA A 116 22.09 -6.51 -2.03
C ALA A 116 21.99 -6.00 -3.49
N ARG A 117 21.11 -6.59 -4.29
CA ARG A 117 20.84 -6.15 -5.67
C ARG A 117 20.28 -4.73 -5.73
N LEU A 118 19.28 -4.42 -4.89
CA LEU A 118 18.69 -3.08 -4.79
C LEU A 118 19.69 -2.06 -4.24
N GLN A 119 20.42 -2.41 -3.19
CA GLN A 119 21.46 -1.57 -2.59
C GLN A 119 22.56 -1.23 -3.61
N LYS A 120 23.01 -2.23 -4.38
CA LYS A 120 24.00 -2.03 -5.43
C LYS A 120 23.52 -1.03 -6.48
N ALA A 121 22.28 -1.16 -6.94
CA ALA A 121 21.70 -0.23 -7.92
C ALA A 121 21.60 1.19 -7.36
N CYS A 122 21.23 1.35 -6.09
CA CYS A 122 21.22 2.63 -5.40
C CYS A 122 22.62 3.26 -5.38
N GLN A 123 23.65 2.49 -5.03
CA GLN A 123 25.02 2.97 -4.97
C GLN A 123 25.58 3.35 -6.34
N GLU A 124 25.31 2.54 -7.37
CA GLU A 124 25.75 2.80 -8.74
C GLU A 124 25.14 4.09 -9.30
N GLY A 125 23.88 4.37 -9.00
CA GLY A 125 23.18 5.57 -9.44
C GLY A 125 23.34 6.78 -8.52
N GLY A 126 23.82 6.60 -7.28
CA GLY A 126 23.78 7.65 -6.27
C GLY A 126 22.34 7.98 -5.86
N SER A 127 21.46 7.01 -5.82
CA SER A 127 20.00 7.14 -5.65
C SER A 127 19.48 6.36 -4.45
N SER A 128 18.23 6.60 -4.08
CA SER A 128 17.57 5.99 -2.93
C SER A 128 16.24 5.35 -3.29
N LEU A 129 15.90 4.24 -2.64
CA LEU A 129 14.62 3.57 -2.75
C LEU A 129 13.86 3.68 -1.43
N MET A 130 12.62 4.15 -1.46
CA MET A 130 11.74 4.20 -0.32
C MET A 130 10.40 3.54 -0.62
N GLY A 131 9.96 2.62 0.23
CA GLY A 131 8.58 2.17 0.28
C GLY A 131 7.66 3.28 0.82
N ALA A 132 6.49 3.42 0.24
CA ALA A 132 5.46 4.36 0.68
C ALA A 132 4.09 3.74 0.51
N GLY A 133 3.08 4.41 0.99
CA GLY A 133 1.70 3.96 0.87
C GLY A 133 0.87 4.38 2.07
N LEU A 134 -0.42 4.19 1.97
CA LEU A 134 -1.33 4.53 3.05
C LEU A 134 -1.49 3.35 4.01
N ASN A 135 -1.97 2.23 3.52
CA ASN A 135 -1.92 0.95 4.20
C ASN A 135 -1.34 -0.08 3.21
N PRO A 136 -0.20 -0.65 3.55
CA PRO A 136 0.42 -0.77 4.89
C PRO A 136 1.38 0.37 5.31
N GLY A 137 1.87 1.23 4.42
CA GLY A 137 2.98 2.15 4.70
C GLY A 137 2.75 3.11 5.88
N PHE A 138 1.68 3.91 5.86
CA PHE A 138 1.41 4.87 6.93
C PHE A 138 0.74 4.18 8.13
N ILE A 139 -0.33 3.43 7.92
CA ILE A 139 -1.10 2.86 9.01
C ILE A 139 -0.31 1.77 9.74
N ALA A 140 0.13 0.73 9.03
CA ALA A 140 0.76 -0.41 9.67
C ALA A 140 2.19 -0.13 10.12
N GLU A 141 3.00 0.52 9.28
CA GLU A 141 4.41 0.70 9.64
C GLU A 141 4.66 1.91 10.54
N GLN A 142 3.97 3.03 10.32
CA GLN A 142 4.24 4.24 11.09
C GLN A 142 3.31 4.37 12.28
N VAL A 143 1.98 4.38 12.08
CA VAL A 143 1.03 4.61 13.18
C VAL A 143 1.09 3.48 14.20
N ALA A 144 1.08 2.21 13.78
CA ALA A 144 1.13 1.09 14.71
C ALA A 144 2.44 1.07 15.49
N THR A 145 3.58 1.35 14.84
CA THR A 145 4.86 1.39 15.55
C THR A 145 4.92 2.56 16.54
N VAL A 146 4.50 3.76 16.13
CA VAL A 146 4.49 4.94 17.02
C VAL A 146 3.54 4.77 18.19
N ALA A 147 2.41 4.08 18.02
CA ALA A 147 1.47 3.77 19.10
C ALA A 147 2.14 3.05 20.29
N THR A 148 3.17 2.26 20.02
CA THR A 148 3.89 1.51 21.07
C THR A 148 4.83 2.39 21.92
N SER A 149 5.11 3.61 21.51
CA SER A 149 6.10 4.49 22.20
C SER A 149 5.71 4.90 23.62
N VAL A 150 4.45 4.71 24.01
CA VAL A 150 3.95 4.95 25.36
C VAL A 150 3.76 3.67 26.19
N CYS A 151 4.09 2.49 25.62
CA CYS A 151 3.92 1.19 26.26
C CYS A 151 5.20 0.73 26.96
N LEU A 152 5.07 0.22 28.16
CA LEU A 152 6.13 -0.46 28.92
C LEU A 152 6.29 -1.91 28.46
N SER A 153 5.20 -2.53 28.01
CA SER A 153 5.20 -3.84 27.36
C SER A 153 4.19 -3.88 26.21
N VAL A 154 4.47 -4.69 25.20
CA VAL A 154 3.57 -4.94 24.07
C VAL A 154 3.40 -6.44 23.95
N ASP A 155 2.17 -6.91 24.14
CA ASP A 155 1.82 -8.33 24.04
C ASP A 155 1.35 -8.67 22.62
N HIS A 156 0.52 -7.81 22.02
CA HIS A 156 -0.01 -7.97 20.67
C HIS A 156 -0.35 -6.61 20.03
N ILE A 157 -0.19 -6.51 18.74
CA ILE A 157 -0.67 -5.38 17.93
C ILE A 157 -1.64 -5.91 16.87
N GLU A 158 -2.85 -5.38 16.85
CA GLU A 158 -3.80 -5.63 15.78
C GLU A 158 -4.00 -4.37 14.94
N ILE A 159 -3.85 -4.52 13.63
CA ILE A 159 -4.03 -3.45 12.64
C ILE A 159 -5.20 -3.86 11.78
N VAL A 160 -6.29 -3.14 11.87
CA VAL A 160 -7.56 -3.45 11.20
C VAL A 160 -7.84 -2.41 10.11
N GLU A 161 -8.20 -2.87 8.94
CA GLU A 161 -8.83 -2.06 7.90
C GLU A 161 -10.26 -2.57 7.68
N ALA A 162 -11.25 -1.67 7.65
CA ALA A 162 -12.65 -1.99 7.41
C ALA A 162 -13.13 -1.22 6.18
N ALA A 163 -13.02 -1.85 5.00
CA ALA A 163 -13.34 -1.24 3.72
C ALA A 163 -14.76 -1.58 3.27
N ASP A 164 -15.62 -0.56 3.18
CA ASP A 164 -16.97 -0.69 2.63
C ASP A 164 -16.92 -0.82 1.10
N ALA A 165 -17.33 -1.97 0.58
CA ALA A 165 -17.37 -2.28 -0.84
C ALA A 165 -18.74 -1.99 -1.49
N SER A 166 -19.72 -1.45 -0.73
CA SER A 166 -21.10 -1.23 -1.20
C SER A 166 -21.20 -0.26 -2.38
N GLU A 167 -20.21 0.64 -2.55
CA GLU A 167 -20.18 1.62 -3.65
C GLU A 167 -19.30 1.18 -4.84
N VAL A 168 -18.74 -0.02 -4.81
CA VAL A 168 -17.96 -0.56 -5.93
C VAL A 168 -18.87 -0.74 -7.15
N ARG A 169 -18.43 -0.23 -8.31
CA ARG A 169 -19.18 -0.23 -9.57
C ARG A 169 -18.68 -1.22 -10.60
N ASP A 170 -17.45 -1.70 -10.42
CA ASP A 170 -16.84 -2.66 -11.33
C ASP A 170 -17.20 -4.09 -10.91
N PRO A 171 -18.03 -4.82 -11.69
CA PRO A 171 -18.41 -6.19 -11.35
C PRO A 171 -17.21 -7.14 -11.28
N ALA A 172 -16.23 -7.00 -12.17
CA ALA A 172 -15.06 -7.85 -12.16
C ALA A 172 -14.22 -7.64 -10.89
N TYR A 173 -14.14 -6.39 -10.40
CA TYR A 173 -13.46 -6.13 -9.15
C TYR A 173 -14.24 -6.68 -7.95
N LEU A 174 -15.57 -6.44 -7.87
CA LEU A 174 -16.37 -6.88 -6.73
C LEU A 174 -16.50 -8.42 -6.68
N PHE A 175 -16.88 -9.05 -7.80
CA PHE A 175 -17.23 -10.47 -7.81
C PHE A 175 -16.00 -11.36 -8.05
N ASP A 176 -15.16 -11.04 -9.07
CA ASP A 176 -14.05 -11.91 -9.45
C ASP A 176 -12.81 -11.66 -8.58
N ALA A 177 -12.50 -10.39 -8.28
CA ALA A 177 -11.30 -10.05 -7.51
C ALA A 177 -11.53 -10.12 -6.00
N LEU A 178 -12.64 -9.59 -5.47
CA LEU A 178 -12.95 -9.61 -4.04
C LEU A 178 -13.73 -10.86 -3.59
N GLY A 179 -14.30 -11.61 -4.52
CA GLY A 179 -15.00 -12.87 -4.25
C GLY A 179 -16.40 -12.73 -3.66
N PHE A 180 -17.00 -11.53 -3.68
CA PHE A 180 -18.39 -11.36 -3.25
C PHE A 180 -19.33 -12.16 -4.13
N GLY A 181 -20.44 -12.68 -3.57
CA GLY A 181 -21.41 -13.48 -4.30
C GLY A 181 -20.98 -14.93 -4.56
N ALA A 182 -19.76 -15.34 -4.20
CA ALA A 182 -19.33 -16.74 -4.26
C ALA A 182 -19.97 -17.57 -3.13
N ASP A 183 -20.04 -18.90 -3.33
CA ASP A 183 -20.43 -19.82 -2.28
C ASP A 183 -19.36 -19.88 -1.18
N PRO A 184 -19.66 -19.59 0.08
CA PRO A 184 -18.68 -19.68 1.17
C PRO A 184 -18.01 -21.05 1.29
N ALA A 185 -18.70 -22.13 0.92
CA ALA A 185 -18.15 -23.47 0.94
C ALA A 185 -17.10 -23.73 -0.15
N SER A 186 -17.03 -22.87 -1.17
CA SER A 186 -16.01 -22.96 -2.23
C SER A 186 -14.66 -22.34 -1.85
N VAL A 187 -14.59 -21.64 -0.71
CA VAL A 187 -13.40 -20.91 -0.28
C VAL A 187 -12.63 -21.73 0.75
N ASP A 188 -11.41 -22.11 0.42
CA ASP A 188 -10.47 -22.67 1.39
C ASP A 188 -9.79 -21.49 2.15
N PRO A 189 -9.98 -21.38 3.47
CA PRO A 189 -9.37 -20.30 4.26
C PRO A 189 -7.83 -20.33 4.26
N ASN A 190 -7.22 -21.43 3.82
CA ASN A 190 -5.77 -21.55 3.70
C ASN A 190 -5.26 -21.39 2.25
N ASP A 191 -6.17 -21.19 1.28
CA ASP A 191 -5.77 -20.97 -0.12
C ASP A 191 -5.36 -19.52 -0.33
N LEU A 192 -4.06 -19.26 -0.26
CA LEU A 192 -3.47 -17.92 -0.47
C LEU A 192 -3.38 -17.54 -1.96
N SER A 193 -3.77 -18.42 -2.87
CA SER A 193 -3.82 -18.10 -4.31
C SER A 193 -5.13 -17.40 -4.71
N TRP A 194 -6.12 -17.39 -3.82
CA TRP A 194 -7.45 -16.85 -4.08
C TRP A 194 -7.50 -15.32 -4.10
N GLY A 195 -8.10 -14.75 -5.14
CA GLY A 195 -8.42 -13.35 -5.26
C GLY A 195 -7.22 -12.40 -5.06
N PRO A 196 -7.48 -11.20 -4.54
CA PRO A 196 -6.42 -10.20 -4.28
C PRO A 196 -5.44 -10.62 -3.19
N VAL A 197 -5.77 -11.61 -2.35
CA VAL A 197 -4.87 -12.14 -1.32
C VAL A 197 -3.52 -12.51 -1.92
N SER A 198 -3.51 -13.21 -3.06
CA SER A 198 -2.27 -13.64 -3.72
C SER A 198 -1.35 -12.50 -4.13
N SER A 199 -1.91 -11.34 -4.50
CA SER A 199 -1.12 -10.16 -4.87
C SER A 199 -0.75 -9.28 -3.69
N LEU A 200 -1.42 -9.44 -2.55
CA LEU A 200 -1.18 -8.65 -1.33
C LEU A 200 -0.26 -9.37 -0.33
N ASN A 201 -0.25 -10.71 -0.35
CA ASN A 201 0.48 -11.52 0.62
C ASN A 201 1.91 -11.04 0.84
N GLY A 202 2.71 -10.97 -0.23
CA GLY A 202 4.11 -10.60 -0.11
C GLY A 202 4.31 -9.20 0.46
N MET A 203 3.43 -8.25 0.15
CA MET A 203 3.52 -6.90 0.65
C MET A 203 3.17 -6.81 2.14
N TYR A 204 2.12 -7.51 2.57
CA TYR A 204 1.73 -7.51 4.00
C TYR A 204 2.68 -8.33 4.85
N GLU A 205 3.22 -9.42 4.32
CA GLU A 205 4.25 -10.21 4.98
C GLU A 205 5.51 -9.37 5.22
N GLU A 206 6.00 -8.64 4.20
CA GLU A 206 7.11 -7.70 4.35
C GLU A 206 6.79 -6.61 5.39
N THR A 207 5.56 -6.09 5.37
CA THR A 207 5.16 -5.03 6.31
C THR A 207 5.18 -5.50 7.76
N LEU A 208 4.64 -6.70 8.04
CA LEU A 208 4.71 -7.26 9.38
C LEU A 208 6.16 -7.51 9.82
N SER A 209 7.01 -7.96 8.90
CA SER A 209 8.44 -8.07 9.14
C SER A 209 9.08 -6.72 9.44
N ALA A 210 8.72 -5.66 8.71
CA ALA A 210 9.20 -4.31 8.96
C ALA A 210 8.79 -3.80 10.36
N VAL A 211 7.55 -4.03 10.76
CA VAL A 211 7.06 -3.63 12.09
C VAL A 211 7.76 -4.43 13.19
N ALA A 212 7.86 -5.76 13.05
CA ALA A 212 8.57 -6.61 14.01
C ALA A 212 10.02 -6.16 14.18
N HIS A 213 10.74 -5.93 13.07
CA HIS A 213 12.13 -5.44 13.09
C HIS A 213 12.26 -4.09 13.83
N ARG A 214 11.36 -3.14 13.58
CA ARG A 214 11.34 -1.83 14.25
C ARG A 214 11.11 -1.93 15.76
N LEU A 215 10.37 -2.94 16.19
CA LEU A 215 10.10 -3.23 17.61
C LEU A 215 11.20 -4.08 18.26
N GLY A 216 12.24 -4.46 17.54
CA GLY A 216 13.31 -5.33 18.02
C GLY A 216 12.89 -6.78 18.21
N MET A 217 11.80 -7.20 17.56
CA MET A 217 11.30 -8.57 17.58
C MET A 217 11.96 -9.40 16.49
N THR A 218 12.33 -10.64 16.80
CA THR A 218 12.80 -11.61 15.80
C THR A 218 11.60 -12.37 15.25
N LEU A 219 11.30 -12.17 13.99
CA LEU A 219 10.20 -12.82 13.31
C LEU A 219 10.55 -14.29 13.03
N ASP A 220 9.72 -15.22 13.51
CA ASP A 220 9.85 -16.64 13.17
C ASP A 220 9.32 -16.91 11.76
N ARG A 221 8.09 -16.46 11.49
CA ARG A 221 7.36 -16.60 10.22
C ARG A 221 6.13 -15.71 10.19
N VAL A 222 5.52 -15.57 9.02
CA VAL A 222 4.17 -15.02 8.87
C VAL A 222 3.23 -16.18 8.51
N GLU A 223 2.09 -16.24 9.18
CA GLU A 223 0.97 -17.11 8.85
C GLU A 223 -0.16 -16.27 8.27
N SER A 224 -0.91 -16.81 7.33
CA SER A 224 -2.06 -16.11 6.74
C SER A 224 -3.27 -17.01 6.77
N ASP A 225 -4.43 -16.41 7.06
CA ASP A 225 -5.72 -17.07 6.93
C ASP A 225 -6.77 -16.06 6.43
N HIS A 226 -7.96 -16.55 6.10
CA HIS A 226 -9.08 -15.67 5.84
C HIS A 226 -10.40 -16.30 6.29
N VAL A 227 -11.35 -15.43 6.61
CA VAL A 227 -12.69 -15.81 7.01
C VAL A 227 -13.68 -15.11 6.07
N VAL A 228 -14.69 -15.86 5.64
CA VAL A 228 -15.77 -15.33 4.80
C VAL A 228 -17.09 -15.52 5.51
N HIS A 229 -18.02 -14.57 5.31
CA HIS A 229 -19.35 -14.62 5.90
C HIS A 229 -20.42 -14.43 4.81
N ALA A 230 -21.42 -15.30 4.86
CA ALA A 230 -22.56 -15.21 3.97
C ALA A 230 -23.53 -14.11 4.42
N THR A 231 -24.06 -13.36 3.46
CA THR A 231 -25.18 -12.45 3.75
C THR A 231 -26.49 -13.21 3.94
N ALA A 232 -27.32 -12.74 4.86
CA ALA A 232 -28.62 -13.35 5.14
C ALA A 232 -29.72 -12.96 4.15
N ARG A 233 -29.49 -11.97 3.28
CA ARG A 233 -30.44 -11.41 2.32
C ARG A 233 -29.74 -11.00 1.03
N ASP A 234 -30.50 -10.84 -0.04
CA ASP A 234 -29.98 -10.23 -1.25
C ASP A 234 -29.54 -8.79 -0.98
N LEU A 235 -28.36 -8.41 -1.50
CA LEU A 235 -27.81 -7.06 -1.39
C LEU A 235 -27.68 -6.47 -2.79
N GLU A 236 -28.38 -5.37 -3.03
CA GLU A 236 -28.27 -4.61 -4.27
C GLU A 236 -27.13 -3.59 -4.14
N VAL A 237 -26.19 -3.66 -5.06
CA VAL A 237 -25.03 -2.72 -5.15
C VAL A 237 -24.88 -2.24 -6.59
N PRO A 238 -24.14 -1.13 -6.83
CA PRO A 238 -23.96 -0.62 -8.20
C PRO A 238 -23.34 -1.61 -9.18
N ALA A 239 -22.57 -2.59 -8.71
CA ALA A 239 -21.97 -3.64 -9.52
C ALA A 239 -22.92 -4.79 -9.86
N GLY A 240 -24.05 -4.94 -9.15
CA GLY A 240 -25.01 -6.03 -9.34
C GLY A 240 -25.70 -6.45 -8.06
N VAL A 241 -26.09 -7.72 -7.98
CA VAL A 241 -26.75 -8.31 -6.79
C VAL A 241 -25.84 -9.36 -6.17
N ILE A 242 -25.66 -9.30 -4.86
CA ILE A 242 -25.05 -10.36 -4.05
C ILE A 242 -26.19 -11.18 -3.45
N PRO A 243 -26.41 -12.44 -3.88
CA PRO A 243 -27.53 -13.24 -3.41
C PRO A 243 -27.41 -13.64 -1.95
N ALA A 244 -28.54 -13.85 -1.29
CA ALA A 244 -28.59 -14.42 0.05
C ALA A 244 -27.88 -15.79 0.10
N GLY A 245 -27.14 -16.05 1.18
CA GLY A 245 -26.36 -17.27 1.34
C GLY A 245 -24.99 -17.25 0.68
N THR A 246 -24.65 -16.18 -0.04
CA THR A 246 -23.31 -16.00 -0.66
C THR A 246 -22.47 -15.00 0.10
N ILE A 247 -21.18 -14.91 -0.22
CA ILE A 247 -20.22 -14.06 0.48
C ILE A 247 -20.62 -12.59 0.37
N GLY A 248 -20.86 -11.95 1.52
CA GLY A 248 -21.13 -10.52 1.68
C GLY A 248 -20.08 -9.80 2.54
N HIS A 249 -19.17 -10.55 3.15
CA HIS A 249 -18.05 -10.03 3.95
C HIS A 249 -16.87 -10.99 3.91
N THR A 250 -15.67 -10.46 3.72
CA THR A 250 -14.39 -11.19 3.78
C THR A 250 -13.47 -10.54 4.79
N ASN A 251 -12.71 -11.34 5.54
CA ASN A 251 -11.64 -10.86 6.41
C ASN A 251 -10.36 -11.65 6.13
N TRP A 252 -9.37 -10.99 5.53
CA TRP A 252 -8.05 -11.54 5.27
C TRP A 252 -7.10 -11.11 6.35
N ARG A 253 -6.33 -12.09 6.89
CA ARG A 253 -5.46 -11.83 8.04
C ARG A 253 -4.06 -12.38 7.79
N TRP A 254 -3.08 -11.61 8.27
CA TRP A 254 -1.67 -11.99 8.32
C TRP A 254 -1.19 -11.84 9.75
N HIS A 255 -0.47 -12.85 10.24
CA HIS A 255 -0.04 -12.95 11.63
C HIS A 255 1.48 -13.11 11.68
N ALA A 256 2.18 -12.16 12.26
CA ALA A 256 3.59 -12.31 12.58
C ALA A 256 3.75 -13.17 13.83
N ILE A 257 4.46 -14.27 13.70
CA ILE A 257 4.79 -15.19 14.78
C ILE A 257 6.17 -14.83 15.30
N VAL A 258 6.27 -14.58 16.60
CA VAL A 258 7.49 -14.27 17.33
C VAL A 258 7.50 -15.09 18.60
N ASP A 259 8.57 -15.86 18.84
CA ASP A 259 8.69 -16.81 19.95
C ASP A 259 7.51 -17.81 20.00
N GLY A 260 7.03 -18.24 18.83
CA GLY A 260 5.91 -19.16 18.67
C GLY A 260 4.52 -18.58 18.89
N GLU A 261 4.38 -17.28 19.21
CA GLU A 261 3.12 -16.60 19.50
C GLU A 261 2.76 -15.58 18.44
N ARG A 262 1.46 -15.34 18.23
CA ARG A 262 0.96 -14.26 17.35
C ARG A 262 1.18 -12.92 18.06
N ARG A 263 2.16 -12.14 17.60
CA ARG A 263 2.51 -10.84 18.18
C ARG A 263 1.97 -9.66 17.38
N LEU A 264 1.82 -9.82 16.07
CA LEU A 264 1.23 -8.80 15.22
C LEU A 264 0.16 -9.46 14.34
N THR A 265 -0.96 -8.78 14.14
CA THR A 265 -2.00 -9.20 13.20
C THR A 265 -2.38 -8.03 12.32
N MET A 266 -2.38 -8.24 11.01
CA MET A 266 -3.04 -7.35 10.05
C MET A 266 -4.33 -8.02 9.60
N SER A 267 -5.44 -7.32 9.73
CA SER A 267 -6.80 -7.80 9.48
C SER A 267 -7.50 -6.86 8.52
N ILE A 268 -7.82 -7.34 7.32
CA ILE A 268 -8.44 -6.54 6.26
C ILE A 268 -9.85 -7.04 6.02
N HIS A 269 -10.82 -6.27 6.46
CA HIS A 269 -12.23 -6.50 6.21
C HIS A 269 -12.67 -5.77 4.94
N TRP A 270 -13.21 -6.53 3.99
CA TRP A 270 -13.99 -6.00 2.88
C TRP A 270 -15.43 -6.46 3.07
N TYR A 271 -16.37 -5.54 3.09
CA TYR A 271 -17.76 -5.87 3.38
C TYR A 271 -18.74 -5.07 2.52
N VAL A 272 -19.88 -5.69 2.24
CA VAL A 272 -21.12 -5.08 1.83
C VAL A 272 -22.18 -5.35 2.92
N ASP A 273 -22.11 -6.53 3.56
CA ASP A 273 -22.91 -6.87 4.73
C ASP A 273 -22.13 -6.55 6.01
N ARG A 274 -22.64 -5.62 6.80
CA ARG A 274 -22.03 -5.16 8.06
C ARG A 274 -22.38 -6.05 9.26
N SER A 275 -23.26 -7.04 9.10
CA SER A 275 -23.80 -7.84 10.22
C SER A 275 -22.74 -8.65 10.97
N HIS A 276 -21.57 -8.86 10.37
CA HIS A 276 -20.45 -9.60 10.94
C HIS A 276 -19.30 -8.72 11.43
N LEU A 277 -19.49 -7.41 11.43
CA LEU A 277 -18.52 -6.49 12.02
C LEU A 277 -18.81 -6.32 13.52
N ASP A 278 -17.77 -6.23 14.33
CA ASP A 278 -17.89 -5.98 15.77
C ASP A 278 -18.46 -4.59 16.07
N ASP A 279 -18.21 -3.63 15.18
CA ASP A 279 -18.72 -2.26 15.25
C ASP A 279 -19.64 -2.01 14.05
N ALA A 280 -20.82 -1.47 14.28
CA ALA A 280 -21.77 -1.14 13.23
C ALA A 280 -21.27 0.00 12.31
N GLU A 281 -20.42 0.88 12.85
CA GLU A 281 -19.78 1.98 12.13
C GLU A 281 -18.26 1.95 12.42
N PRO A 282 -17.53 0.96 11.90
CA PRO A 282 -16.11 0.84 12.17
C PRO A 282 -15.35 2.00 11.54
N PRO A 283 -14.30 2.52 12.19
CA PRO A 283 -13.37 3.42 11.54
C PRO A 283 -12.72 2.70 10.36
N LEU A 284 -12.29 3.46 9.35
CA LEU A 284 -11.61 2.88 8.20
C LEU A 284 -10.36 2.09 8.60
N TRP A 285 -9.60 2.63 9.57
CA TRP A 285 -8.49 1.91 10.19
C TRP A 285 -8.54 1.99 11.71
N ARG A 286 -8.11 0.91 12.33
CA ARG A 286 -7.91 0.82 13.77
C ARG A 286 -6.59 0.15 14.08
N VAL A 287 -5.86 0.68 15.05
CA VAL A 287 -4.67 0.06 15.62
C VAL A 287 -4.94 -0.18 17.10
N ASP A 288 -4.93 -1.43 17.50
CA ASP A 288 -5.07 -1.86 18.91
C ASP A 288 -3.74 -2.45 19.39
N VAL A 289 -3.12 -1.82 20.37
CA VAL A 289 -1.96 -2.35 21.06
C VAL A 289 -2.43 -2.93 22.39
N THR A 290 -2.27 -4.25 22.55
CA THR A 290 -2.43 -4.92 23.84
C THR A 290 -1.10 -4.92 24.55
N GLY A 291 -1.07 -4.42 25.78
CA GLY A 291 0.16 -4.25 26.57
C GLY A 291 -0.06 -3.37 27.79
N HIS A 292 0.99 -2.80 28.34
CA HIS A 292 0.92 -1.96 29.53
C HIS A 292 1.54 -0.57 29.27
N PRO A 293 0.73 0.51 29.17
CA PRO A 293 -0.72 0.49 28.95
C PRO A 293 -1.07 -0.05 27.54
N GLY A 294 -2.34 -0.47 27.38
CA GLY A 294 -2.90 -0.70 26.04
C GLY A 294 -3.20 0.64 25.35
N VAL A 295 -3.13 0.64 24.01
CA VAL A 295 -3.42 1.83 23.18
C VAL A 295 -4.39 1.47 22.08
N ARG A 296 -5.39 2.33 21.84
CA ARG A 296 -6.28 2.23 20.69
C ARG A 296 -6.27 3.52 19.89
N ILE A 297 -6.05 3.41 18.57
CA ILE A 297 -6.10 4.53 17.64
C ILE A 297 -7.12 4.17 16.55
N ALA A 298 -8.12 5.03 16.36
CA ALA A 298 -9.08 4.96 15.27
C ALA A 298 -8.76 6.08 14.27
N ILE A 299 -8.79 5.77 12.98
CA ILE A 299 -8.43 6.71 11.92
C ILE A 299 -9.47 6.64 10.82
N ASP A 300 -10.07 7.80 10.53
CA ASP A 300 -10.86 8.03 9.34
C ASP A 300 -10.21 9.14 8.53
N MET A 301 -10.31 9.05 7.21
CA MET A 301 -9.90 10.11 6.31
C MET A 301 -11.13 10.76 5.71
N VAL A 302 -11.19 12.08 5.79
CA VAL A 302 -12.32 12.86 5.32
C VAL A 302 -11.86 13.80 4.22
N LYS A 303 -12.61 13.86 3.13
CA LYS A 303 -12.37 14.82 2.06
C LYS A 303 -12.61 16.25 2.57
N HIS A 304 -11.85 17.20 2.01
CA HIS A 304 -12.16 18.60 2.25
C HIS A 304 -13.60 18.91 1.79
N PRO A 305 -14.40 19.66 2.56
CA PRO A 305 -15.80 19.94 2.23
C PRO A 305 -16.00 20.55 0.82
N ASP A 306 -15.05 21.36 0.36
CA ASP A 306 -15.11 22.00 -0.95
C ASP A 306 -14.60 21.10 -2.10
N ASP A 307 -14.13 19.90 -1.80
CA ASP A 307 -13.63 18.97 -2.83
C ASP A 307 -14.79 18.21 -3.49
N LEU A 308 -15.18 18.67 -4.65
CA LEU A 308 -16.22 18.04 -5.50
C LEU A 308 -15.65 16.96 -6.44
N SER A 309 -14.36 16.64 -6.36
CA SER A 309 -13.77 15.59 -7.20
C SER A 309 -14.31 14.21 -6.85
N ARG A 310 -14.06 13.24 -7.75
CA ARG A 310 -14.40 11.84 -7.51
C ARG A 310 -13.28 11.05 -6.78
N MET A 311 -12.20 11.72 -6.37
CA MET A 311 -11.15 11.08 -5.58
C MET A 311 -11.67 10.78 -4.17
N GLY A 312 -11.36 9.57 -3.66
CA GLY A 312 -11.54 9.23 -2.25
C GLY A 312 -10.52 9.92 -1.35
N ALA A 313 -10.82 10.06 -0.07
CA ALA A 313 -9.90 10.64 0.91
C ALA A 313 -8.59 9.83 1.00
N GLU A 314 -8.68 8.51 0.87
CA GLU A 314 -7.54 7.58 0.90
C GLU A 314 -6.60 7.80 -0.29
N GLN A 315 -7.14 8.15 -1.45
CA GLN A 315 -6.32 8.48 -2.62
C GLN A 315 -5.50 9.75 -2.40
N TYR A 316 -6.06 10.74 -1.69
CA TYR A 316 -5.31 11.93 -1.25
C TYR A 316 -4.28 11.58 -0.19
N GLY A 317 -4.63 10.70 0.76
CA GLY A 317 -3.70 10.21 1.78
C GLY A 317 -2.48 9.52 1.15
N LEU A 318 -2.71 8.66 0.16
CA LEU A 318 -1.63 8.03 -0.61
C LEU A 318 -0.76 9.06 -1.32
N ALA A 319 -1.37 10.01 -2.05
CA ALA A 319 -0.64 11.05 -2.75
C ALA A 319 0.16 11.92 -1.78
N GLY A 320 -0.39 12.21 -0.59
CA GLY A 320 0.30 12.91 0.49
C GLY A 320 1.54 12.17 0.97
N GLN A 321 1.47 10.85 1.15
CA GLN A 321 2.63 10.03 1.52
C GLN A 321 3.75 10.08 0.47
N VAL A 322 3.39 10.09 -0.81
CA VAL A 322 4.33 10.22 -1.93
C VAL A 322 4.95 11.61 -1.97
N ILE A 323 4.13 12.67 -1.99
CA ILE A 323 4.60 14.06 -2.16
C ILE A 323 5.44 14.50 -0.95
N ASN A 324 4.98 14.20 0.27
CA ASN A 324 5.73 14.50 1.49
C ASN A 324 7.03 13.68 1.62
N GLY A 325 7.12 12.56 0.91
CA GLY A 325 8.32 11.73 0.83
C GLY A 325 9.40 12.27 -0.10
N LEU A 326 9.06 13.15 -1.07
CA LEU A 326 10.03 13.66 -2.05
C LEU A 326 11.25 14.33 -1.43
N PRO A 327 11.12 15.27 -0.48
CA PRO A 327 12.29 15.90 0.17
C PRO A 327 13.16 14.89 0.89
N PHE A 328 12.55 13.90 1.53
CA PHE A 328 13.28 12.89 2.30
C PHE A 328 14.09 11.97 1.38
N VAL A 329 13.49 11.43 0.32
CA VAL A 329 14.19 10.50 -0.56
C VAL A 329 15.30 11.16 -1.36
N VAL A 330 15.14 12.44 -1.72
CA VAL A 330 16.15 13.21 -2.47
C VAL A 330 17.34 13.62 -1.58
N ALA A 331 17.09 13.89 -0.29
CA ALA A 331 18.15 14.29 0.65
C ALA A 331 18.88 13.10 1.31
N ALA A 332 18.41 11.88 1.08
CA ALA A 332 18.97 10.70 1.73
C ALA A 332 20.29 10.26 1.07
N GLU A 333 21.13 9.58 1.85
CA GLU A 333 22.27 8.83 1.31
C GLU A 333 21.78 7.67 0.43
N PRO A 334 22.54 7.31 -0.63
CA PRO A 334 22.15 6.24 -1.54
C PRO A 334 21.90 4.91 -0.84
N GLY A 335 20.73 4.33 -1.04
CA GLY A 335 20.36 3.05 -0.45
C GLY A 335 18.87 2.78 -0.38
N VAL A 336 18.52 1.61 0.15
CA VAL A 336 17.14 1.27 0.51
C VAL A 336 16.84 1.92 1.86
N LEU A 337 15.82 2.76 1.90
CA LEU A 337 15.53 3.63 3.03
C LEU A 337 14.46 3.06 3.93
N THR A 338 14.67 3.21 5.22
CA THR A 338 13.64 3.07 6.25
C THR A 338 13.28 4.46 6.79
N ARG A 339 12.01 4.85 6.74
CA ARG A 339 11.60 6.15 7.31
C ARG A 339 11.87 6.20 8.80
N PRO A 340 12.47 7.27 9.32
CA PRO A 340 12.66 7.43 10.75
C PRO A 340 11.31 7.55 11.45
N LEU A 341 11.19 6.89 12.59
CA LEU A 341 10.07 7.00 13.51
C LEU A 341 10.51 7.75 14.77
N ALA A 342 9.53 8.20 15.58
CA ALA A 342 9.84 8.89 16.83
C ALA A 342 10.56 7.96 17.82
N THR A 343 9.86 7.37 18.77
CA THR A 343 10.41 6.50 19.82
C THR A 343 9.55 5.25 19.99
N PRO A 344 9.66 4.28 19.06
CA PRO A 344 8.86 3.06 19.18
C PRO A 344 9.30 2.25 20.40
N PHE A 345 8.39 1.39 20.89
CA PHE A 345 8.75 0.33 21.82
C PHE A 345 9.82 -0.57 21.19
N ARG A 346 10.75 -1.06 22.03
CA ARG A 346 11.82 -1.96 21.60
C ARG A 346 11.81 -3.20 22.50
N ALA A 347 11.45 -4.35 21.92
CA ALA A 347 11.42 -5.63 22.63
C ALA A 347 12.81 -6.11 23.08
N ASP A 348 13.85 -5.74 22.34
CA ASP A 348 15.25 -6.05 22.67
C ASP A 348 15.84 -5.17 23.77
N TYR A 349 15.10 -4.18 24.24
CA TYR A 349 15.50 -3.25 25.32
C TYR A 349 14.75 -3.50 26.63
N ALA A 350 13.56 -4.12 26.56
CA ALA A 350 12.71 -4.43 27.73
C ALA A 350 13.03 -5.84 28.33
#